data_10d5235f0c627a3d8da16c5c06b8c3b9
#
_entry.id   10d5235f0c627a3d8da16c5c06b8c3b9
#
_cell.length_a   1.000
_cell.length_b   1.000
_cell.length_c   1.000
_cell.angle_alpha   90.00
_cell.angle_beta   90.00
_cell.angle_gamma   90.00
#
_symmetry.space_group_name_H-M   'P 1'
#
loop_
_entity.id
_entity.type
_entity.pdbx_description
1 polymer ?
#
loop_
_entity_poly.entity_id
_entity_poly.type
_entity_poly.pdbx_seq_one_letter_code
_entity_poly.pdbx_strand_id
1 'polypeptide(L)'
;QYYIFCNDEVGNKVKKLLIEKAKEGVEVRVLYDDVGCWNVKDKFFKEMSDAGIEVHAFLKVAFPVFTSKVNYRNHRKIVVIDGKVGFMGGMNIADRYTKGTSWGTWRDTHFKIIGKGVHGLQAAFLIDWYVVSKKLLNEKIYYPPLPVYSDDNIMQICTSGPVGQWRTLLQAAIFTVANAKKYVFIQTPYFLPTEGLNQALQIAALGGVDVRLMLPKRSDTRTCLLYTSPSPRD
;
A
#
# COMPACT_ATOMS: atom_id res chain seq x y z
N GLN A 1 -6.74 -5.94 1.64
CA GLN A 1 -6.92 -4.56 1.21
C GLN A 1 -5.92 -4.23 0.12
N TYR A 2 -6.41 -3.72 -1.02
CA TYR A 2 -5.56 -3.40 -2.16
C TYR A 2 -6.06 -2.17 -2.92
N TYR A 3 -5.11 -1.38 -3.45
CA TYR A 3 -5.44 -0.25 -4.33
C TYR A 3 -5.93 -0.75 -5.69
N ILE A 4 -5.20 -1.71 -6.31
CA ILE A 4 -5.59 -2.35 -7.57
C ILE A 4 -5.84 -3.84 -7.32
N PHE A 5 -6.99 -4.32 -7.78
CA PHE A 5 -7.36 -5.73 -7.83
C PHE A 5 -7.97 -5.99 -9.20
N CYS A 6 -7.15 -6.45 -10.15
CA CYS A 6 -7.55 -6.63 -11.54
C CYS A 6 -8.36 -7.90 -11.77
N ASN A 7 -9.19 -7.87 -12.81
CA ASN A 7 -9.83 -9.07 -13.33
C ASN A 7 -8.96 -9.69 -14.44
N ASP A 8 -7.78 -10.19 -14.05
CA ASP A 8 -6.80 -10.87 -14.89
C ASP A 8 -6.50 -12.26 -14.31
N GLU A 9 -5.47 -12.95 -14.80
CA GLU A 9 -5.18 -14.31 -14.34
C GLU A 9 -4.85 -14.36 -12.84
N VAL A 10 -3.96 -13.47 -12.37
CA VAL A 10 -3.60 -13.39 -10.94
C VAL A 10 -4.80 -13.00 -10.09
N GLY A 11 -5.57 -12.00 -10.53
CA GLY A 11 -6.76 -11.57 -9.83
C GLY A 11 -7.81 -12.67 -9.72
N ASN A 12 -8.02 -13.44 -10.78
CA ASN A 12 -8.95 -14.56 -10.76
C ASN A 12 -8.45 -15.72 -9.87
N LYS A 13 -7.14 -15.99 -9.84
CA LYS A 13 -6.55 -16.97 -8.91
C LYS A 13 -6.78 -16.57 -7.46
N VAL A 14 -6.52 -15.30 -7.13
CA VAL A 14 -6.75 -14.78 -5.77
C VAL A 14 -8.23 -14.83 -5.41
N LYS A 15 -9.12 -14.35 -6.31
CA LYS A 15 -10.58 -14.42 -6.09
C LYS A 15 -11.05 -15.84 -5.80
N LYS A 16 -10.61 -16.81 -6.63
CA LYS A 16 -10.98 -18.23 -6.45
C LYS A 16 -10.54 -18.74 -5.09
N LEU A 17 -9.29 -18.48 -4.70
CA LEU A 17 -8.76 -18.87 -3.39
C LEU A 17 -9.55 -18.27 -2.23
N LEU A 18 -9.91 -16.99 -2.30
CA LEU A 18 -10.70 -16.34 -1.27
C LEU A 18 -12.10 -16.94 -1.16
N ILE A 19 -12.75 -17.26 -2.29
CA ILE A 19 -14.05 -17.94 -2.33
C ILE A 19 -13.96 -19.35 -1.75
N GLU A 20 -12.91 -20.10 -2.06
CA GLU A 20 -12.67 -21.42 -1.49
C GLU A 20 -12.54 -21.34 0.03
N LYS A 21 -11.75 -20.40 0.55
CA LYS A 21 -11.57 -20.20 1.98
C LYS A 21 -12.87 -19.76 2.68
N ALA A 22 -13.66 -18.89 2.06
CA ALA A 22 -14.96 -18.51 2.59
C ALA A 22 -15.91 -19.72 2.70
N LYS A 23 -15.93 -20.60 1.70
CA LYS A 23 -16.70 -21.85 1.72
C LYS A 23 -16.23 -22.85 2.79
N GLU A 24 -14.93 -22.80 3.16
CA GLU A 24 -14.37 -23.58 4.27
C GLU A 24 -14.70 -22.98 5.65
N GLY A 25 -15.46 -21.87 5.71
CA GLY A 25 -15.87 -21.20 6.94
C GLY A 25 -14.91 -20.12 7.43
N VAL A 26 -13.91 -19.75 6.63
CA VAL A 26 -13.03 -18.61 6.96
C VAL A 26 -13.78 -17.31 6.75
N GLU A 27 -13.73 -16.42 7.73
CA GLU A 27 -14.28 -15.07 7.63
C GLU A 27 -13.36 -14.22 6.76
N VAL A 28 -13.83 -13.86 5.57
CA VAL A 28 -13.03 -13.13 4.58
C VAL A 28 -13.61 -11.73 4.38
N ARG A 29 -12.74 -10.71 4.48
CA ARG A 29 -13.05 -9.30 4.20
C ARG A 29 -12.14 -8.76 3.11
N VAL A 30 -12.74 -8.15 2.11
CA VAL A 30 -12.03 -7.54 0.98
C VAL A 30 -12.33 -6.05 0.92
N LEU A 31 -11.28 -5.25 0.90
CA LEU A 31 -11.35 -3.81 0.71
C LEU A 31 -10.52 -3.44 -0.53
N TYR A 32 -11.15 -2.80 -1.52
CA TYR A 32 -10.48 -2.33 -2.73
C TYR A 32 -10.74 -0.84 -2.95
N ASP A 33 -9.82 -0.16 -3.63
CA ASP A 33 -10.02 1.25 -3.98
C ASP A 33 -10.89 1.36 -5.24
N ASP A 34 -11.91 2.21 -5.18
CA ASP A 34 -12.89 2.36 -6.26
C ASP A 34 -12.26 2.87 -7.56
N VAL A 35 -11.36 3.86 -7.47
CA VAL A 35 -10.65 4.40 -8.64
C VAL A 35 -9.57 3.46 -9.13
N GLY A 36 -8.82 2.83 -8.21
CA GLY A 36 -7.80 1.85 -8.55
C GLY A 36 -8.35 0.61 -9.28
N CYS A 37 -9.63 0.31 -9.07
CA CYS A 37 -10.33 -0.81 -9.69
C CYS A 37 -11.38 -0.39 -10.72
N TRP A 38 -11.37 0.84 -11.21
CA TRP A 38 -12.40 1.39 -12.11
C TRP A 38 -12.67 0.54 -13.37
N ASN A 39 -11.62 -0.09 -13.90
CA ASN A 39 -11.74 -0.94 -15.08
C ASN A 39 -12.25 -2.36 -14.77
N VAL A 40 -12.53 -2.66 -13.51
CA VAL A 40 -13.03 -3.98 -13.08
C VAL A 40 -14.53 -3.94 -12.98
N LYS A 41 -15.21 -4.80 -13.71
CA LYS A 41 -16.70 -4.86 -13.70
C LYS A 41 -17.18 -5.28 -12.31
N ASP A 42 -18.29 -4.71 -11.86
CA ASP A 42 -18.94 -5.03 -10.58
C ASP A 42 -19.18 -6.52 -10.36
N LYS A 43 -19.48 -7.26 -11.45
CA LYS A 43 -19.67 -8.71 -11.42
C LYS A 43 -18.50 -9.43 -10.75
N PHE A 44 -17.24 -8.98 -10.97
CA PHE A 44 -16.04 -9.59 -10.40
C PHE A 44 -16.06 -9.60 -8.87
N PHE A 45 -16.45 -8.47 -8.27
CA PHE A 45 -16.57 -8.31 -6.83
C PHE A 45 -17.85 -8.92 -6.28
N LYS A 46 -18.94 -8.86 -7.08
CA LYS A 46 -20.21 -9.48 -6.71
C LYS A 46 -20.09 -11.00 -6.54
N GLU A 47 -19.35 -11.69 -7.39
CA GLU A 47 -19.10 -13.13 -7.26
C GLU A 47 -18.45 -13.49 -5.92
N MET A 48 -17.60 -12.64 -5.37
CA MET A 48 -17.04 -12.84 -4.03
C MET A 48 -18.10 -12.61 -2.94
N SER A 49 -18.91 -11.56 -3.09
CA SER A 49 -19.99 -11.27 -2.14
C SER A 49 -21.05 -12.36 -2.13
N ASP A 50 -21.41 -12.90 -3.29
CA ASP A 50 -22.38 -14.00 -3.43
C ASP A 50 -21.84 -15.30 -2.78
N ALA A 51 -20.54 -15.43 -2.62
CA ALA A 51 -19.87 -16.55 -1.92
C ALA A 51 -19.70 -16.31 -0.40
N GLY A 52 -20.29 -15.25 0.16
CA GLY A 52 -20.25 -14.96 1.61
C GLY A 52 -19.07 -14.09 2.05
N ILE A 53 -18.29 -13.53 1.13
CA ILE A 53 -17.20 -12.61 1.46
C ILE A 53 -17.76 -11.19 1.68
N GLU A 54 -17.37 -10.52 2.75
CA GLU A 54 -17.69 -9.10 2.92
C GLU A 54 -16.76 -8.27 2.02
N VAL A 55 -17.33 -7.59 1.01
CA VAL A 55 -16.56 -6.84 0.01
C VAL A 55 -17.00 -5.38 0.00
N HIS A 56 -16.06 -4.46 0.17
CA HIS A 56 -16.34 -3.03 0.12
C HIS A 56 -15.37 -2.27 -0.78
N ALA A 57 -15.91 -1.29 -1.53
CA ALA A 57 -15.11 -0.29 -2.22
C ALA A 57 -14.75 0.85 -1.26
N PHE A 58 -13.50 1.25 -1.23
CA PHE A 58 -13.07 2.41 -0.46
C PHE A 58 -13.40 3.69 -1.21
N LEU A 59 -14.19 4.55 -0.58
CA LEU A 59 -14.63 5.86 -1.08
C LEU A 59 -15.13 5.82 -2.53
N LYS A 60 -16.29 5.20 -2.74
CA LYS A 60 -16.99 5.21 -4.03
C LYS A 60 -17.08 6.61 -4.59
N VAL A 61 -16.71 6.77 -5.85
CA VAL A 61 -16.82 8.03 -6.59
C VAL A 61 -18.15 8.02 -7.34
N ALA A 62 -19.11 8.81 -6.85
CA ALA A 62 -20.35 9.07 -7.56
C ALA A 62 -20.15 10.20 -8.58
N PHE A 63 -20.76 10.08 -9.76
CA PHE A 63 -20.83 11.18 -10.74
C PHE A 63 -21.65 12.36 -10.18
N PRO A 64 -21.27 13.61 -10.48
CA PRO A 64 -20.17 14.07 -11.34
C PRO A 64 -18.80 14.04 -10.66
N VAL A 65 -17.76 13.74 -11.46
CA VAL A 65 -16.36 13.46 -11.07
C VAL A 65 -15.64 14.62 -10.36
N PHE A 66 -16.27 15.77 -10.23
CA PHE A 66 -15.71 16.99 -9.65
C PHE A 66 -15.85 17.07 -8.13
N THR A 67 -15.61 15.99 -7.41
CA THR A 67 -15.52 16.09 -5.96
C THR A 67 -14.04 16.17 -5.56
N SER A 68 -13.71 17.08 -4.64
CA SER A 68 -12.37 17.18 -4.00
C SER A 68 -11.87 15.86 -3.40
N LYS A 69 -12.76 14.88 -3.25
CA LYS A 69 -12.51 13.54 -2.71
C LYS A 69 -11.93 12.54 -3.73
N VAL A 70 -11.85 12.88 -5.02
CA VAL A 70 -11.26 11.99 -6.05
C VAL A 70 -9.81 11.65 -5.71
N ASN A 71 -9.07 12.57 -5.09
CA ASN A 71 -7.69 12.37 -4.67
C ASN A 71 -7.53 11.62 -3.34
N TYR A 72 -8.62 11.33 -2.63
CA TYR A 72 -8.59 10.61 -1.35
C TYR A 72 -8.64 9.11 -1.62
N ARG A 73 -7.50 8.56 -2.02
CA ARG A 73 -7.39 7.15 -2.41
C ARG A 73 -6.71 6.33 -1.33
N ASN A 74 -7.13 5.08 -1.21
CA ASN A 74 -6.48 4.11 -0.33
C ASN A 74 -5.42 3.33 -1.10
N HIS A 75 -4.17 3.74 -0.96
CA HIS A 75 -3.05 3.13 -1.69
C HIS A 75 -2.36 1.99 -0.90
N ARG A 76 -2.95 1.54 0.22
CA ARG A 76 -2.40 0.44 1.04
C ARG A 76 -2.58 -0.90 0.33
N LYS A 77 -1.60 -1.78 0.48
CA LYS A 77 -1.63 -3.19 0.07
C LYS A 77 -1.33 -3.99 1.32
N ILE A 78 -2.38 -4.53 1.93
CA ILE A 78 -2.30 -5.22 3.22
C ILE A 78 -3.11 -6.51 3.13
N VAL A 79 -2.50 -7.62 3.57
CA VAL A 79 -3.20 -8.85 3.91
C VAL A 79 -2.88 -9.17 5.36
N VAL A 80 -3.89 -9.52 6.14
CA VAL A 80 -3.71 -10.08 7.48
C VAL A 80 -4.47 -11.40 7.55
N ILE A 81 -3.83 -12.40 8.06
CA ILE A 81 -4.39 -13.75 8.22
C ILE A 81 -4.36 -14.08 9.71
N ASP A 82 -5.54 -14.30 10.29
CA ASP A 82 -5.77 -14.66 11.70
C ASP A 82 -5.12 -13.72 12.73
N GLY A 83 -4.77 -12.50 12.35
CA GLY A 83 -3.98 -11.60 13.21
C GLY A 83 -2.55 -12.09 13.49
N LYS A 84 -2.09 -13.15 12.81
CA LYS A 84 -0.80 -13.83 13.06
C LYS A 84 0.23 -13.60 11.96
N VAL A 85 -0.22 -13.49 10.71
CA VAL A 85 0.63 -13.27 9.55
C VAL A 85 0.13 -12.06 8.80
N GLY A 86 1.03 -11.15 8.46
CA GLY A 86 0.76 -9.97 7.68
C GLY A 86 1.58 -9.93 6.40
N PHE A 87 1.03 -9.29 5.38
CA PHE A 87 1.77 -8.93 4.17
C PHE A 87 1.50 -7.47 3.85
N MET A 88 2.57 -6.75 3.48
CA MET A 88 2.46 -5.36 3.01
C MET A 88 3.56 -5.02 2.01
N GLY A 89 3.32 -4.06 1.16
CA GLY A 89 4.33 -3.60 0.20
C GLY A 89 3.75 -2.85 -0.97
N GLY A 90 4.50 -2.78 -2.07
CA GLY A 90 4.11 -2.04 -3.27
C GLY A 90 3.28 -2.87 -4.26
N MET A 91 3.34 -4.21 -4.22
CA MET A 91 2.64 -5.07 -5.17
C MET A 91 1.13 -4.98 -5.03
N ASN A 92 0.42 -4.78 -6.14
CA ASN A 92 -1.02 -4.96 -6.22
C ASN A 92 -1.38 -6.36 -6.77
N ILE A 93 -2.67 -6.67 -6.83
CA ILE A 93 -3.16 -7.93 -7.41
C ILE A 93 -3.42 -7.69 -8.89
N ALA A 94 -2.41 -7.95 -9.72
CA ALA A 94 -2.48 -7.86 -11.17
C ALA A 94 -1.34 -8.64 -11.83
N ASP A 95 -1.58 -9.13 -13.05
CA ASP A 95 -0.62 -9.92 -13.83
C ASP A 95 0.73 -9.23 -14.02
N ARG A 96 0.74 -7.90 -14.16
CA ARG A 96 1.98 -7.14 -14.37
C ARG A 96 3.01 -7.30 -13.25
N TYR A 97 2.58 -7.58 -12.03
CA TYR A 97 3.48 -7.77 -10.88
C TYR A 97 4.16 -9.14 -10.88
N THR A 98 3.65 -10.09 -11.64
CA THR A 98 4.19 -11.46 -11.74
C THR A 98 4.76 -11.77 -13.11
N LYS A 99 4.12 -11.28 -14.18
CA LYS A 99 4.51 -11.54 -15.57
C LYS A 99 5.36 -10.42 -16.17
N GLY A 100 5.43 -9.28 -15.51
CA GLY A 100 6.01 -8.07 -16.08
C GLY A 100 5.09 -7.37 -17.07
N THR A 101 5.68 -6.50 -17.89
CA THR A 101 5.01 -5.72 -18.94
C THR A 101 5.71 -5.97 -20.28
N SER A 102 5.15 -5.48 -21.37
CA SER A 102 5.76 -5.58 -22.72
C SER A 102 7.13 -4.89 -22.82
N TRP A 103 7.48 -4.03 -21.89
CA TRP A 103 8.73 -3.26 -21.85
C TRP A 103 9.69 -3.67 -20.74
N GLY A 104 9.39 -4.74 -20.00
CA GLY A 104 10.31 -5.32 -19.02
C GLY A 104 9.67 -5.95 -17.80
N THR A 105 10.52 -6.50 -16.95
CA THR A 105 10.13 -7.10 -15.69
C THR A 105 9.68 -6.01 -14.72
N TRP A 106 8.55 -6.24 -14.06
CA TRP A 106 8.10 -5.38 -12.97
C TRP A 106 8.73 -5.85 -11.67
N ARG A 107 9.53 -4.99 -11.04
CA ARG A 107 10.09 -5.27 -9.73
C ARG A 107 9.42 -4.42 -8.67
N ASP A 108 9.01 -5.07 -7.61
CA ASP A 108 8.44 -4.42 -6.43
C ASP A 108 8.93 -5.10 -5.15
N THR A 109 8.74 -4.45 -4.02
CA THR A 109 9.10 -4.99 -2.71
C THR A 109 7.84 -5.24 -1.90
N HIS A 110 7.73 -6.46 -1.37
CA HIS A 110 6.61 -6.87 -0.53
C HIS A 110 7.15 -7.68 0.65
N PHE A 111 6.64 -7.40 1.85
CA PHE A 111 7.10 -8.02 3.09
C PHE A 111 6.07 -9.03 3.58
N LYS A 112 6.55 -10.17 4.05
CA LYS A 112 5.80 -11.05 4.96
C LYS A 112 6.25 -10.71 6.39
N ILE A 113 5.30 -10.48 7.26
CA ILE A 113 5.51 -10.06 8.64
C ILE A 113 4.88 -11.10 9.57
N ILE A 114 5.61 -11.49 10.58
CA ILE A 114 5.13 -12.32 11.69
C ILE A 114 5.48 -11.61 13.02
N GLY A 115 4.82 -11.96 14.10
CA GLY A 115 5.01 -11.31 15.39
C GLY A 115 4.18 -10.05 15.57
N LYS A 116 4.50 -9.26 16.59
CA LYS A 116 3.66 -8.13 17.06
C LYS A 116 3.40 -7.03 16.02
N GLY A 117 4.28 -6.88 15.02
CA GLY A 117 4.09 -5.93 13.91
C GLY A 117 2.81 -6.20 13.10
N VAL A 118 2.30 -7.45 13.09
CA VAL A 118 1.05 -7.81 12.42
C VAL A 118 -0.14 -7.09 13.03
N HIS A 119 -0.15 -6.86 14.33
CA HIS A 119 -1.24 -6.13 15.01
C HIS A 119 -1.34 -4.67 14.53
N GLY A 120 -0.23 -4.05 14.15
CA GLY A 120 -0.26 -2.71 13.53
C GLY A 120 -0.91 -2.72 12.14
N LEU A 121 -0.66 -3.77 11.33
CA LEU A 121 -1.35 -3.95 10.04
C LEU A 121 -2.83 -4.26 10.23
N GLN A 122 -3.16 -5.10 11.21
CA GLN A 122 -4.55 -5.40 11.58
C GLN A 122 -5.30 -4.14 11.97
N ALA A 123 -4.71 -3.30 12.82
CA ALA A 123 -5.31 -2.03 13.22
C ALA A 123 -5.53 -1.10 12.02
N ALA A 124 -4.54 -0.97 11.12
CA ALA A 124 -4.66 -0.15 9.93
C ALA A 124 -5.79 -0.63 9.00
N PHE A 125 -5.94 -1.96 8.83
CA PHE A 125 -7.04 -2.54 8.06
C PHE A 125 -8.39 -2.29 8.73
N LEU A 126 -8.52 -2.52 10.04
CA LEU A 126 -9.80 -2.40 10.75
C LEU A 126 -10.29 -0.95 10.83
N ILE A 127 -9.39 0.02 10.90
CA ILE A 127 -9.72 1.44 10.80
C ILE A 127 -10.34 1.76 9.43
N ASP A 128 -9.69 1.32 8.35
CA ASP A 128 -10.20 1.53 7.00
C ASP A 128 -11.52 0.78 6.77
N TRP A 129 -11.64 -0.42 7.34
CA TRP A 129 -12.86 -1.22 7.31
C TRP A 129 -14.02 -0.48 7.99
N TYR A 130 -13.79 0.08 9.17
CA TYR A 130 -14.79 0.89 9.87
C TYR A 130 -15.25 2.10 9.06
N VAL A 131 -14.33 2.76 8.35
CA VAL A 131 -14.65 3.92 7.50
C VAL A 131 -15.71 3.57 6.46
N VAL A 132 -15.66 2.37 5.87
CA VAL A 132 -16.55 1.97 4.76
C VAL A 132 -17.76 1.18 5.23
N SER A 133 -17.60 0.26 6.18
CA SER A 133 -18.66 -0.66 6.63
C SER A 133 -19.51 -0.07 7.76
N LYS A 134 -18.98 0.91 8.50
CA LYS A 134 -19.51 1.45 9.77
C LYS A 134 -19.62 0.39 10.88
N LYS A 135 -19.02 -0.79 10.69
CA LYS A 135 -18.95 -1.85 11.69
C LYS A 135 -17.64 -1.74 12.45
N LEU A 136 -17.69 -1.46 13.74
CA LEU A 136 -16.52 -1.48 14.60
C LEU A 136 -16.18 -2.93 14.96
N LEU A 137 -14.99 -3.36 14.57
CA LEU A 137 -14.44 -4.67 14.84
C LEU A 137 -13.27 -4.50 15.82
N ASN A 138 -13.52 -4.68 17.12
CA ASN A 138 -12.55 -4.47 18.18
C ASN A 138 -12.40 -5.68 19.12
N GLU A 139 -12.94 -6.82 18.73
CA GLU A 139 -12.88 -8.03 19.51
C GLU A 139 -11.45 -8.59 19.59
N LYS A 140 -11.15 -9.23 20.72
CA LYS A 140 -9.82 -9.84 20.98
C LYS A 140 -9.40 -10.88 19.94
N ILE A 141 -10.35 -11.48 19.23
CA ILE A 141 -10.07 -12.47 18.18
C ILE A 141 -9.21 -11.90 17.05
N TYR A 142 -9.31 -10.60 16.77
CA TYR A 142 -8.49 -9.93 15.75
C TYR A 142 -7.04 -9.63 16.21
N TYR A 143 -6.77 -9.79 17.51
CA TYR A 143 -5.48 -9.54 18.13
C TYR A 143 -5.05 -10.71 19.02
N PRO A 144 -4.89 -11.91 18.44
CA PRO A 144 -4.52 -13.10 19.21
C PRO A 144 -3.16 -12.90 19.87
N PRO A 145 -2.89 -13.63 20.99
CA PRO A 145 -1.54 -13.74 21.53
C PRO A 145 -0.57 -14.25 20.46
N LEU A 146 0.60 -13.62 20.34
CA LEU A 146 1.62 -13.98 19.38
C LEU A 146 2.88 -14.47 20.10
N PRO A 147 3.60 -15.44 19.54
CA PRO A 147 4.88 -15.86 20.07
C PRO A 147 5.85 -14.69 20.07
N VAL A 148 6.73 -14.66 21.05
CA VAL A 148 7.87 -13.74 21.08
C VAL A 148 8.95 -14.35 20.21
N TYR A 149 9.34 -13.65 19.16
CA TYR A 149 10.47 -14.01 18.32
C TYR A 149 11.74 -13.38 18.90
N SER A 150 12.82 -14.11 18.90
CA SER A 150 14.12 -13.69 19.46
C SER A 150 14.96 -12.86 18.49
N ASP A 151 14.37 -12.37 17.40
CA ASP A 151 15.06 -11.49 16.47
C ASP A 151 15.04 -10.02 16.97
N ASP A 152 16.12 -9.30 16.71
CA ASP A 152 16.28 -7.90 17.11
C ASP A 152 15.59 -6.92 16.12
N ASN A 153 14.68 -7.41 15.29
CA ASN A 153 13.98 -6.57 14.32
C ASN A 153 12.89 -5.71 14.99
N ILE A 154 13.14 -4.41 15.06
CA ILE A 154 12.16 -3.45 15.54
C ILE A 154 11.33 -2.96 14.34
N MET A 155 10.01 -3.02 14.47
CA MET A 155 9.08 -2.56 13.45
C MET A 155 8.04 -1.62 14.04
N GLN A 156 7.79 -0.53 13.34
CA GLN A 156 6.68 0.39 13.63
C GLN A 156 5.83 0.56 12.38
N ILE A 157 4.52 0.38 12.51
CA ILE A 157 3.55 0.63 11.44
C ILE A 157 3.06 2.06 11.57
N CYS A 158 3.46 2.90 10.61
CA CYS A 158 3.01 4.28 10.50
C CYS A 158 2.01 4.43 9.37
N THR A 159 0.92 5.13 9.62
CA THR A 159 -0.08 5.44 8.60
C THR A 159 -0.13 6.94 8.33
N SER A 160 -0.41 7.32 7.09
CA SER A 160 -0.66 8.69 6.69
C SER A 160 -1.88 8.74 5.80
N GLY A 161 -2.62 9.83 5.82
CA GLY A 161 -3.82 10.02 5.02
C GLY A 161 -4.03 11.48 4.64
N PRO A 162 -4.93 11.75 3.67
CA PRO A 162 -5.14 13.11 3.14
C PRO A 162 -5.85 14.07 4.11
N VAL A 163 -6.52 13.53 5.12
CA VAL A 163 -7.32 14.31 6.10
C VAL A 163 -6.60 14.51 7.44
N GLY A 164 -5.42 13.92 7.63
CA GLY A 164 -4.65 14.07 8.87
C GLY A 164 -4.01 15.44 8.98
N GLN A 165 -3.96 16.00 10.20
CA GLN A 165 -3.22 17.24 10.49
C GLN A 165 -1.72 17.09 10.22
N TRP A 166 -1.18 15.88 10.39
CA TRP A 166 0.23 15.57 10.25
C TRP A 166 0.51 14.75 8.99
N ARG A 167 1.55 15.13 8.27
CA ARG A 167 2.10 14.34 7.15
C ARG A 167 3.09 13.32 7.68
N THR A 168 2.61 12.38 8.49
CA THR A 168 3.43 11.47 9.30
C THR A 168 4.53 10.77 8.51
N LEU A 169 4.23 10.19 7.34
CA LEU A 169 5.24 9.50 6.52
C LEU A 169 6.29 10.45 5.96
N LEU A 170 5.89 11.67 5.55
CA LEU A 170 6.84 12.68 5.08
C LEU A 170 7.76 13.13 6.21
N GLN A 171 7.20 13.41 7.39
CA GLN A 171 7.97 13.80 8.57
C GLN A 171 8.93 12.71 9.00
N ALA A 172 8.50 11.44 9.01
CA ALA A 172 9.35 10.30 9.30
C ALA A 172 10.50 10.18 8.28
N ALA A 173 10.22 10.37 6.98
CA ALA A 173 11.24 10.34 5.93
C ALA A 173 12.28 11.46 6.13
N ILE A 174 11.84 12.71 6.35
CA ILE A 174 12.74 13.85 6.60
C ILE A 174 13.59 13.58 7.84
N PHE A 175 12.98 13.13 8.95
CA PHE A 175 13.69 12.82 10.18
C PHE A 175 14.75 11.73 9.98
N THR A 176 14.39 10.67 9.25
CA THR A 176 15.32 9.55 8.96
C THR A 176 16.51 10.02 8.13
N VAL A 177 16.27 10.81 7.08
CA VAL A 177 17.32 11.36 6.22
C VAL A 177 18.24 12.30 7.00
N ALA A 178 17.67 13.21 7.79
CA ALA A 178 18.44 14.18 8.58
C ALA A 178 19.32 13.52 9.66
N ASN A 179 18.94 12.33 10.13
CA ASN A 179 19.71 11.57 11.14
C ASN A 179 20.60 10.46 10.54
N ALA A 180 20.63 10.31 9.23
CA ALA A 180 21.48 9.34 8.57
C ALA A 180 22.97 9.63 8.81
N LYS A 181 23.77 8.56 9.06
CA LYS A 181 25.19 8.69 9.37
C LYS A 181 26.12 8.11 8.30
N LYS A 182 25.64 7.14 7.52
CA LYS A 182 26.46 6.42 6.55
C LYS A 182 25.91 6.50 5.15
N TYR A 183 24.66 6.11 4.95
CA TYR A 183 24.03 6.12 3.63
C TYR A 183 22.53 6.30 3.71
N VAL A 184 21.95 6.82 2.61
CA VAL A 184 20.52 6.88 2.33
C VAL A 184 20.29 6.37 0.92
N PHE A 185 19.63 5.24 0.77
CA PHE A 185 19.29 4.68 -0.54
C PHE A 185 17.78 4.71 -0.73
N ILE A 186 17.34 5.43 -1.76
CA ILE A 186 15.93 5.62 -2.09
C ILE A 186 15.66 4.95 -3.43
N GLN A 187 14.71 4.03 -3.46
CA GLN A 187 14.16 3.47 -4.69
C GLN A 187 12.69 3.80 -4.76
N THR A 188 12.28 4.53 -5.78
CA THR A 188 10.89 4.94 -5.95
C THR A 188 10.54 5.08 -7.43
N PRO A 189 9.30 4.69 -7.84
CA PRO A 189 8.84 4.93 -9.21
C PRO A 189 8.52 6.42 -9.46
N TYR A 190 8.22 7.18 -8.40
CA TYR A 190 7.81 8.58 -8.48
C TYR A 190 8.55 9.38 -7.42
N PHE A 191 9.55 10.13 -7.84
CA PHE A 191 10.28 11.02 -6.95
C PHE A 191 9.75 12.45 -7.08
N LEU A 192 8.80 12.78 -6.22
CA LEU A 192 8.19 14.11 -6.12
C LEU A 192 8.44 14.64 -4.70
N PRO A 193 9.69 14.98 -4.37
CA PRO A 193 10.02 15.42 -3.02
C PRO A 193 9.40 16.79 -2.75
N THR A 194 8.97 17.00 -1.51
CA THR A 194 8.73 18.35 -1.02
C THR A 194 10.07 19.07 -0.86
N GLU A 195 10.05 20.40 -0.82
CA GLU A 195 11.26 21.17 -0.58
C GLU A 195 12.01 20.71 0.67
N GLY A 196 11.31 20.48 1.80
CA GLY A 196 11.94 20.01 3.04
C GLY A 196 12.63 18.66 2.90
N LEU A 197 12.06 17.69 2.15
CA LEU A 197 12.72 16.40 1.91
C LEU A 197 13.94 16.57 0.99
N ASN A 198 13.82 17.41 -0.04
CA ASN A 198 14.91 17.69 -0.97
C ASN A 198 16.09 18.35 -0.24
N GLN A 199 15.83 19.36 0.58
CA GLN A 199 16.85 20.02 1.41
C GLN A 199 17.51 19.03 2.38
N ALA A 200 16.73 18.15 3.04
CA ALA A 200 17.29 17.15 3.93
C ALA A 200 18.25 16.19 3.21
N LEU A 201 17.93 15.76 1.99
CA LEU A 201 18.79 14.91 1.15
C LEU A 201 20.07 15.64 0.74
N GLN A 202 19.97 16.91 0.34
CA GLN A 202 21.12 17.75 -0.02
C GLN A 202 22.07 17.95 1.18
N ILE A 203 21.51 18.30 2.34
CA ILE A 203 22.30 18.50 3.58
C ILE A 203 22.99 17.19 4.00
N ALA A 204 22.29 16.07 3.93
CA ALA A 204 22.89 14.77 4.23
C ALA A 204 24.09 14.46 3.29
N ALA A 205 23.89 14.68 1.98
CA ALA A 205 24.96 14.46 0.98
C ALA A 205 26.16 15.40 1.21
N LEU A 206 25.93 16.71 1.45
CA LEU A 206 26.96 17.67 1.78
C LEU A 206 27.69 17.32 3.10
N GLY A 207 27.01 16.70 4.04
CA GLY A 207 27.56 16.18 5.30
C GLY A 207 28.33 14.88 5.15
N GLY A 208 28.52 14.36 3.92
CA GLY A 208 29.31 13.14 3.67
C GLY A 208 28.51 11.84 3.74
N VAL A 209 27.20 11.87 3.82
CA VAL A 209 26.35 10.69 3.75
C VAL A 209 26.24 10.23 2.27
N ASP A 210 26.43 8.93 2.00
CA ASP A 210 26.24 8.38 0.65
C ASP A 210 24.75 8.35 0.30
N VAL A 211 24.29 9.35 -0.44
CA VAL A 211 22.88 9.48 -0.85
C VAL A 211 22.71 8.97 -2.28
N ARG A 212 21.91 7.92 -2.46
CA ARG A 212 21.63 7.35 -3.79
C ARG A 212 20.14 7.29 -4.06
N LEU A 213 19.75 7.77 -5.24
CA LEU A 213 18.37 7.73 -5.73
C LEU A 213 18.29 6.83 -6.96
N MET A 214 17.41 5.83 -6.90
CA MET A 214 17.14 4.95 -8.03
C MET A 214 15.72 5.20 -8.54
N LEU A 215 15.64 5.59 -9.80
CA LEU A 215 14.39 5.83 -10.53
C LEU A 215 14.28 4.83 -11.70
N PRO A 216 13.06 4.50 -12.15
CA PRO A 216 12.88 3.66 -13.32
C PRO A 216 13.31 4.43 -14.59
N LYS A 217 13.93 3.72 -15.54
CA LYS A 217 14.28 4.27 -16.85
C LYS A 217 13.05 4.71 -17.66
N ARG A 218 11.91 4.05 -17.42
CA ARG A 218 10.62 4.38 -18.03
C ARG A 218 9.56 4.43 -16.94
N SER A 219 8.76 5.48 -16.93
CA SER A 219 7.60 5.58 -16.04
C SER A 219 6.38 4.91 -16.67
N ASP A 220 5.51 4.35 -15.86
CA ASP A 220 4.18 3.88 -16.23
C ASP A 220 3.20 5.06 -16.47
N THR A 221 3.56 6.27 -16.07
CA THR A 221 2.82 7.51 -16.32
C THR A 221 3.70 8.54 -17.02
N ARG A 222 3.27 9.01 -18.20
CA ARG A 222 4.02 9.99 -19.00
C ARG A 222 4.25 11.34 -18.28
N THR A 223 3.34 11.74 -17.41
CA THR A 223 3.40 13.01 -16.68
C THR A 223 4.39 13.01 -15.51
N CYS A 224 4.67 11.86 -14.91
CA CYS A 224 5.50 11.81 -13.70
C CYS A 224 7.01 12.05 -14.00
N LEU A 225 7.51 11.61 -15.14
CA LEU A 225 8.90 11.83 -15.53
C LEU A 225 9.22 13.30 -15.85
N LEU A 226 8.25 14.05 -16.33
CA LEU A 226 8.43 15.47 -16.67
C LEU A 226 8.60 16.34 -15.41
N TYR A 227 8.06 15.91 -14.26
CA TYR A 227 8.15 16.65 -13.00
C TYR A 227 9.28 16.17 -12.08
N THR A 228 9.91 15.03 -12.36
CA THR A 228 10.91 14.41 -11.47
C THR A 228 12.35 14.59 -11.95
N SER A 229 12.55 15.15 -13.13
CA SER A 229 13.89 15.47 -13.62
C SER A 229 14.12 16.97 -13.48
N PRO A 230 14.89 17.44 -12.50
CA PRO A 230 15.47 18.77 -12.61
C PRO A 230 16.29 18.80 -13.90
N SER A 231 16.11 19.84 -14.69
CA SER A 231 16.92 20.02 -15.88
C SER A 231 18.40 19.99 -15.50
N PRO A 232 19.27 19.27 -16.22
CA PRO A 232 20.71 19.29 -15.93
C PRO A 232 21.36 20.66 -16.17
N ARG A 233 20.59 21.72 -16.29
CA ARG A 233 21.04 23.08 -16.61
C ARG A 233 20.76 24.10 -15.50
N ASP A 234 20.23 23.67 -14.35
CA ASP A 234 20.02 24.54 -13.19
C ASP A 234 21.00 24.22 -12.07
#